data_570c3c9b9acbcbc19cc4d93fc202547f
#
_entry.id   570c3c9b9acbcbc19cc4d93fc202547f
#
_cell.length_a   1.000
_cell.length_b   1.000
_cell.length_c   1.000
_cell.angle_alpha   90.00
_cell.angle_beta   90.00
_cell.angle_gamma   90.00
#
_symmetry.space_group_name_H-M   'P 1'
#
loop_
_entity.id
_entity.type
_entity.pdbx_description
1 polymer ?
#
loop_
_entity_poly.entity_id
_entity_poly.type
_entity_poly.pdbx_seq_one_letter_code
_entity_poly.pdbx_strand_id
1 'polypeptide(L)'
;AKDVRMMAKAIEYIGEVRSKRRFKVLIEQPMKAQWLMLAPTTTADLVLYTQDELHVIDLKTGMIPVSAVDNDQLLFYAATYGPLAPKAKEVHLHIVQPWADVMEEWAIRADDLKKWMMDARRTELKINAGSTTFSPGDHCQFCPANPHGRGARGAPNCPAMMDLLYPQPVPDYE
;
A
#
# COMPACT_ATOMS: atom_id res chain seq x y z
N ALA A 1 16.96 24.13 -9.43
CA ALA A 1 18.21 23.31 -9.37
C ALA A 1 18.07 22.07 -8.47
N LYS A 2 17.48 22.18 -7.24
CA LYS A 2 17.30 21.04 -6.30
C LYS A 2 16.33 19.99 -6.86
N ASP A 3 15.18 20.41 -7.34
CA ASP A 3 14.13 19.50 -7.86
C ASP A 3 14.61 18.70 -9.07
N VAL A 4 15.36 19.31 -9.98
CA VAL A 4 15.94 18.62 -11.15
C VAL A 4 16.90 17.52 -10.69
N ARG A 5 17.71 17.76 -9.65
CA ARG A 5 18.62 16.74 -9.10
C ARG A 5 17.87 15.58 -8.47
N MET A 6 16.79 15.87 -7.73
CA MET A 6 15.97 14.84 -7.10
C MET A 6 15.27 13.97 -8.13
N MET A 7 14.70 14.58 -9.19
CA MET A 7 14.11 13.83 -10.30
C MET A 7 15.15 13.01 -11.07
N ALA A 8 16.38 13.52 -11.24
CA ALA A 8 17.46 12.78 -11.88
C ALA A 8 17.78 11.48 -11.11
N LYS A 9 17.86 11.53 -9.77
CA LYS A 9 18.05 10.34 -8.93
C LYS A 9 16.94 9.29 -9.15
N ALA A 10 15.67 9.72 -9.21
CA ALA A 10 14.55 8.82 -9.46
C ALA A 10 14.66 8.15 -10.83
N ILE A 11 14.99 8.92 -11.86
CA ILE A 11 15.16 8.41 -13.24
C ILE A 11 16.34 7.43 -13.30
N GLU A 12 17.45 7.73 -12.63
CA GLU A 12 18.63 6.86 -12.55
C GLU A 12 18.26 5.52 -11.90
N TYR A 13 17.63 5.55 -10.71
CA TYR A 13 17.19 4.34 -10.01
C TYR A 13 16.25 3.48 -10.86
N ILE A 14 15.21 4.09 -11.45
CA ILE A 14 14.27 3.37 -12.33
C ILE A 14 14.99 2.83 -13.57
N GLY A 15 15.93 3.60 -14.11
CA GLY A 15 16.78 3.21 -15.23
C GLY A 15 17.62 1.96 -14.90
N GLU A 16 18.22 1.90 -13.72
CA GLU A 16 18.97 0.74 -13.23
C GLU A 16 18.08 -0.51 -13.11
N VAL A 17 16.92 -0.39 -12.46
CA VAL A 17 15.96 -1.50 -12.36
C VAL A 17 15.58 -2.00 -13.76
N ARG A 18 15.22 -1.09 -14.67
CA ARG A 18 14.79 -1.40 -16.04
C ARG A 18 15.90 -2.01 -16.88
N SER A 19 17.17 -1.68 -16.63
CA SER A 19 18.31 -2.17 -17.39
C SER A 19 18.63 -3.65 -17.17
N LYS A 20 18.17 -4.22 -16.04
CA LYS A 20 18.44 -5.61 -15.65
C LYS A 20 17.87 -6.62 -16.65
N ARG A 21 16.71 -6.30 -17.26
CA ARG A 21 16.01 -7.19 -18.21
C ARG A 21 15.16 -6.39 -19.21
N ARG A 22 14.71 -7.07 -20.28
CA ARG A 22 13.75 -6.49 -21.23
C ARG A 22 12.32 -6.61 -20.69
N PHE A 23 11.92 -5.68 -19.85
CA PHE A 23 10.57 -5.60 -19.29
C PHE A 23 9.55 -5.05 -20.28
N LYS A 24 8.30 -5.51 -20.15
CA LYS A 24 7.13 -4.75 -20.56
C LYS A 24 6.85 -3.70 -19.50
N VAL A 25 6.32 -2.55 -19.92
CA VAL A 25 6.17 -1.36 -19.07
C VAL A 25 4.71 -0.91 -19.09
N LEU A 26 4.14 -0.69 -17.91
CA LEU A 26 2.87 0.03 -17.75
C LEU A 26 3.13 1.27 -16.91
N ILE A 27 2.62 2.41 -17.36
CA ILE A 27 2.70 3.70 -16.66
C ILE A 27 1.28 4.16 -16.42
N GLU A 28 0.93 4.39 -15.15
CA GLU A 28 -0.40 4.85 -14.74
C GLU A 28 -1.56 4.10 -15.42
N GLN A 29 -1.35 2.80 -15.68
CA GLN A 29 -2.35 1.97 -16.34
C GLN A 29 -3.33 1.41 -15.31
N PRO A 30 -4.62 1.78 -15.35
CA PRO A 30 -5.59 1.25 -14.39
C PRO A 30 -5.85 -0.23 -14.59
N MET A 31 -5.93 -0.97 -13.49
CA MET A 31 -6.32 -2.38 -13.43
C MET A 31 -7.36 -2.64 -12.35
N LYS A 32 -8.24 -3.61 -12.60
CA LYS A 32 -9.23 -4.08 -11.62
C LYS A 32 -8.62 -5.15 -10.72
N ALA A 33 -8.76 -4.97 -9.42
CA ALA A 33 -8.37 -5.96 -8.41
C ALA A 33 -9.39 -7.11 -8.37
N GLN A 34 -9.41 -7.95 -9.41
CA GLN A 34 -10.39 -9.04 -9.58
C GLN A 34 -10.31 -10.12 -8.49
N TRP A 35 -9.26 -10.10 -7.68
CA TRP A 35 -9.09 -10.99 -6.53
C TRP A 35 -9.95 -10.59 -5.31
N LEU A 36 -10.56 -9.38 -5.32
CA LEU A 36 -11.56 -8.91 -4.36
C LEU A 36 -12.98 -8.97 -4.94
N MET A 37 -13.99 -9.08 -4.07
CA MET A 37 -15.40 -9.11 -4.48
C MET A 37 -15.83 -7.79 -5.13
N LEU A 38 -15.43 -6.66 -4.55
CA LEU A 38 -15.76 -5.33 -5.06
C LEU A 38 -14.96 -4.97 -6.31
N ALA A 39 -13.90 -5.73 -6.60
CA ALA A 39 -13.03 -5.54 -7.75
C ALA A 39 -12.69 -4.06 -8.02
N PRO A 40 -12.20 -3.30 -7.03
CA PRO A 40 -11.90 -1.88 -7.22
C PRO A 40 -10.84 -1.70 -8.30
N THR A 41 -10.94 -0.58 -9.01
CA THR A 41 -9.88 -0.18 -9.94
C THR A 41 -8.77 0.52 -9.18
N THR A 42 -7.54 0.16 -9.46
CA THR A 42 -6.34 0.80 -8.92
C THR A 42 -5.36 1.13 -10.02
N THR A 43 -4.47 2.08 -9.75
CA THR A 43 -3.46 2.56 -10.70
C THR A 43 -2.13 2.66 -9.97
N ALA A 44 -1.16 1.84 -10.37
CA ALA A 44 0.22 1.98 -9.92
C ALA A 44 0.96 2.95 -10.86
N ASP A 45 1.90 3.73 -10.32
CA ASP A 45 2.63 4.73 -11.11
C ASP A 45 3.45 4.06 -12.23
N LEU A 46 4.18 2.99 -11.89
CA LEU A 46 4.97 2.23 -12.84
C LEU A 46 5.00 0.74 -12.50
N VAL A 47 4.74 -0.10 -13.49
CA VAL A 47 4.88 -1.55 -13.40
C VAL A 47 5.79 -2.05 -14.50
N LEU A 48 6.83 -2.80 -14.11
CA LEU A 48 7.74 -3.49 -15.01
C LEU A 48 7.52 -4.99 -14.85
N TYR A 49 7.33 -5.71 -15.95
CA TYR A 49 7.04 -7.14 -15.85
C TYR A 49 7.56 -7.96 -17.01
N THR A 50 7.81 -9.23 -16.70
CA THR A 50 7.99 -10.33 -17.64
C THR A 50 7.03 -11.46 -17.22
N GLN A 51 7.16 -12.66 -17.76
CA GLN A 51 6.35 -13.79 -17.29
C GLN A 51 6.74 -14.27 -15.87
N ASP A 52 7.98 -14.04 -15.47
CA ASP A 52 8.61 -14.59 -14.26
C ASP A 52 9.15 -13.53 -13.29
N GLU A 53 8.89 -12.24 -13.56
CA GLU A 53 9.37 -11.15 -12.73
C GLU A 53 8.38 -9.98 -12.77
N LEU A 54 8.10 -9.39 -11.61
CA LEU A 54 7.20 -8.26 -11.43
C LEU A 54 7.85 -7.22 -10.51
N HIS A 55 7.95 -5.99 -11.00
CA HIS A 55 8.31 -4.84 -10.19
C HIS A 55 7.13 -3.87 -10.16
N VAL A 56 6.77 -3.42 -8.97
CA VAL A 56 5.79 -2.36 -8.74
C VAL A 56 6.51 -1.19 -8.11
N ILE A 57 6.45 -0.05 -8.75
CA ILE A 57 7.17 1.15 -8.34
C ILE A 57 6.15 2.25 -8.08
N ASP A 58 6.21 2.82 -6.89
CA ASP A 58 5.36 3.92 -6.45
C ASP A 58 6.23 5.15 -6.16
N LEU A 59 5.90 6.26 -6.83
CA LEU A 59 6.63 7.52 -6.76
C LEU A 59 6.00 8.44 -5.72
N LYS A 60 6.74 8.76 -4.69
CA LYS A 60 6.30 9.64 -3.61
C LYS A 60 6.96 11.02 -3.71
N THR A 61 6.15 12.07 -3.67
CA THR A 61 6.61 13.47 -3.73
C THR A 61 6.66 14.13 -2.36
N GLY A 62 6.18 13.46 -1.32
CA GLY A 62 6.19 13.96 0.06
C GLY A 62 7.59 13.99 0.67
N MET A 63 7.72 14.70 1.80
CA MET A 63 8.98 14.83 2.55
C MET A 63 9.07 13.88 3.75
N ILE A 64 7.95 13.27 4.16
CA ILE A 64 7.94 12.27 5.23
C ILE A 64 8.31 10.93 4.61
N PRO A 65 9.40 10.29 5.04
CA PRO A 65 9.84 9.01 4.50
C PRO A 65 8.74 7.94 4.58
N VAL A 66 8.58 7.18 3.50
CA VAL A 66 7.68 6.03 3.40
C VAL A 66 8.53 4.80 3.13
N SER A 67 8.30 3.71 3.89
CA SER A 67 8.98 2.43 3.65
C SER A 67 8.25 1.60 2.60
N ALA A 68 9.02 0.83 1.83
CA ALA A 68 8.50 -0.22 0.96
C ALA A 68 8.11 -1.48 1.76
N VAL A 69 8.80 -1.72 2.90
CA VAL A 69 8.57 -2.91 3.74
C VAL A 69 7.21 -2.83 4.40
N ASP A 70 6.44 -3.92 4.32
CA ASP A 70 5.08 -4.07 4.87
C ASP A 70 4.11 -2.96 4.40
N ASN A 71 4.33 -2.43 3.20
CA ASN A 71 3.52 -1.38 2.61
C ASN A 71 2.26 -1.97 1.94
N ASP A 72 1.11 -1.81 2.57
CA ASP A 72 -0.18 -2.33 2.08
C ASP A 72 -0.56 -1.79 0.70
N GLN A 73 -0.20 -0.56 0.35
CA GLN A 73 -0.45 0.00 -0.99
C GLN A 73 0.32 -0.76 -2.05
N LEU A 74 1.60 -1.02 -1.83
CA LEU A 74 2.45 -1.79 -2.74
C LEU A 74 1.98 -3.25 -2.85
N LEU A 75 1.62 -3.88 -1.72
CA LEU A 75 1.06 -5.23 -1.69
C LEU A 75 -0.25 -5.31 -2.49
N PHE A 76 -1.12 -4.31 -2.36
CA PHE A 76 -2.37 -4.22 -3.11
C PHE A 76 -2.12 -4.09 -4.63
N TYR A 77 -1.17 -3.26 -5.02
CA TYR A 77 -0.75 -3.14 -6.42
C TYR A 77 -0.17 -4.47 -6.92
N ALA A 78 0.75 -5.06 -6.19
CA ALA A 78 1.37 -6.35 -6.56
C ALA A 78 0.32 -7.46 -6.74
N ALA A 79 -0.65 -7.55 -5.84
CA ALA A 79 -1.76 -8.49 -5.95
C ALA A 79 -2.61 -8.26 -7.21
N THR A 80 -2.80 -6.99 -7.59
CA THR A 80 -3.63 -6.63 -8.75
C THR A 80 -2.89 -6.86 -10.08
N TYR A 81 -1.59 -6.52 -10.13
CA TYR A 81 -0.77 -6.68 -11.34
C TYR A 81 -0.09 -8.06 -11.45
N GLY A 82 -0.11 -8.86 -10.37
CA GLY A 82 0.48 -10.21 -10.32
C GLY A 82 0.12 -11.14 -11.49
N PRO A 83 -1.12 -11.13 -12.01
CA PRO A 83 -1.48 -11.94 -13.18
C PRO A 83 -0.66 -11.66 -14.44
N LEU A 84 0.04 -10.52 -14.54
CA LEU A 84 0.95 -10.20 -15.65
C LEU A 84 2.25 -11.00 -15.60
N ALA A 85 2.64 -11.49 -14.42
CA ALA A 85 3.85 -12.26 -14.17
C ALA A 85 3.51 -13.62 -13.51
N PRO A 86 2.79 -14.52 -14.19
CA PRO A 86 2.20 -15.71 -13.57
C PRO A 86 3.22 -16.74 -13.09
N LYS A 87 4.49 -16.62 -13.51
CA LYS A 87 5.60 -17.50 -13.10
C LYS A 87 6.54 -16.84 -12.10
N ALA A 88 6.25 -15.63 -11.65
CA ALA A 88 7.08 -14.93 -10.68
C ALA A 88 7.09 -15.70 -9.35
N LYS A 89 8.28 -15.95 -8.82
CA LYS A 89 8.49 -16.53 -7.49
C LYS A 89 8.64 -15.45 -6.43
N GLU A 90 9.12 -14.29 -6.85
CA GLU A 90 9.29 -13.09 -6.05
C GLU A 90 8.68 -11.91 -6.78
N VAL A 91 8.23 -10.94 -6.01
CA VAL A 91 7.69 -9.67 -6.47
C VAL A 91 8.49 -8.55 -5.81
N HIS A 92 8.92 -7.59 -6.59
CA HIS A 92 9.75 -6.48 -6.17
C HIS A 92 8.92 -5.23 -6.03
N LEU A 93 8.89 -4.68 -4.82
CA LEU A 93 8.10 -3.52 -4.43
C LEU A 93 9.02 -2.36 -4.15
N HIS A 94 8.78 -1.21 -4.79
CA HIS A 94 9.69 -0.08 -4.70
C HIS A 94 8.96 1.18 -4.25
N ILE A 95 9.55 1.88 -3.29
CA ILE A 95 9.26 3.29 -3.01
C ILE A 95 10.38 4.14 -3.59
N VAL A 96 10.02 5.05 -4.47
CA VAL A 96 10.91 6.04 -5.05
C VAL A 96 10.47 7.42 -4.57
N GLN A 97 11.16 7.94 -3.55
CA GLN A 97 10.82 9.19 -2.87
C GLN A 97 12.03 10.12 -2.82
N PRO A 98 12.33 10.83 -3.92
CA PRO A 98 13.57 11.60 -4.05
C PRO A 98 13.71 12.72 -3.02
N TRP A 99 12.61 13.38 -2.64
CA TRP A 99 12.64 14.51 -1.70
C TRP A 99 12.90 14.10 -0.25
N ALA A 100 12.65 12.83 0.08
CA ALA A 100 13.00 12.23 1.37
C ALA A 100 14.30 11.41 1.30
N ASP A 101 14.98 11.38 0.14
CA ASP A 101 16.17 10.57 -0.16
C ASP A 101 15.95 9.06 0.06
N VAL A 102 14.72 8.58 -0.25
CA VAL A 102 14.33 7.16 -0.15
C VAL A 102 14.25 6.56 -1.55
N MET A 103 15.06 5.53 -1.78
CA MET A 103 15.04 4.65 -2.94
C MET A 103 15.13 3.22 -2.41
N GLU A 104 13.98 2.66 -2.05
CA GLU A 104 13.91 1.39 -1.33
C GLU A 104 13.23 0.32 -2.16
N GLU A 105 13.82 -0.87 -2.15
CA GLU A 105 13.25 -2.10 -2.73
C GLU A 105 12.94 -3.09 -1.60
N TRP A 106 11.77 -3.69 -1.64
CA TRP A 106 11.40 -4.82 -0.83
C TRP A 106 10.95 -5.98 -1.72
N ALA A 107 11.73 -7.05 -1.73
CA ALA A 107 11.40 -8.28 -2.46
C ALA A 107 10.63 -9.22 -1.53
N ILE A 108 9.47 -9.69 -1.98
CA ILE A 108 8.65 -10.65 -1.26
C ILE A 108 8.39 -11.90 -2.10
N ARG A 109 8.25 -13.03 -1.45
CA ARG A 109 7.87 -14.26 -2.13
C ARG A 109 6.42 -14.19 -2.61
N ALA A 110 6.15 -14.72 -3.79
CA ALA A 110 4.79 -14.79 -4.34
C ALA A 110 3.81 -15.52 -3.40
N ASP A 111 4.29 -16.50 -2.62
CA ASP A 111 3.45 -17.20 -1.66
C ASP A 111 3.10 -16.35 -0.42
N ASP A 112 3.98 -15.45 0.00
CA ASP A 112 3.68 -14.51 1.09
C ASP A 112 2.69 -13.44 0.62
N LEU A 113 2.81 -12.96 -0.62
CA LEU A 113 1.79 -12.11 -1.24
C LEU A 113 0.42 -12.80 -1.29
N LYS A 114 0.36 -14.10 -1.65
CA LYS A 114 -0.89 -14.86 -1.64
C LYS A 114 -1.51 -14.95 -0.25
N LYS A 115 -0.71 -15.14 0.80
CA LYS A 115 -1.21 -15.14 2.19
C LYS A 115 -1.83 -13.80 2.53
N TRP A 116 -1.12 -12.69 2.24
CA TRP A 116 -1.65 -11.34 2.44
C TRP A 116 -2.97 -11.12 1.68
N MET A 117 -3.06 -11.55 0.40
CA MET A 117 -4.31 -11.49 -0.38
C MET A 117 -5.46 -12.26 0.27
N MET A 118 -5.18 -13.44 0.83
CA MET A 118 -6.20 -14.25 1.53
C MET A 118 -6.70 -13.54 2.78
N ASP A 119 -5.83 -12.91 3.55
CA ASP A 119 -6.19 -12.18 4.75
C ASP A 119 -6.96 -10.89 4.43
N ALA A 120 -6.55 -10.15 3.41
CA ALA A 120 -7.28 -8.98 2.91
C ALA A 120 -8.69 -9.37 2.41
N ARG A 121 -8.82 -10.46 1.65
CA ARG A 121 -10.11 -10.97 1.20
C ARG A 121 -11.00 -11.44 2.36
N ARG A 122 -10.43 -12.07 3.38
CA ARG A 122 -11.17 -12.45 4.59
C ARG A 122 -11.70 -11.22 5.33
N THR A 123 -10.90 -10.15 5.36
CA THR A 123 -11.32 -8.86 5.94
C THR A 123 -12.44 -8.22 5.13
N GLU A 124 -12.36 -8.20 3.80
CA GLU A 124 -13.44 -7.75 2.92
C GLU A 124 -14.75 -8.49 3.19
N LEU A 125 -14.70 -9.83 3.30
CA LEU A 125 -15.89 -10.63 3.59
C LEU A 125 -16.53 -10.28 4.94
N LYS A 126 -15.71 -10.04 5.99
CA LYS A 126 -16.20 -9.60 7.31
C LYS A 126 -16.87 -8.24 7.23
N ILE A 127 -16.27 -7.29 6.52
CA ILE A 127 -16.84 -5.95 6.32
C ILE A 127 -18.18 -6.04 5.58
N ASN A 128 -18.25 -6.81 4.49
CA ASN A 128 -19.47 -7.01 3.72
C ASN A 128 -20.57 -7.75 4.52
N ALA A 129 -20.20 -8.57 5.48
CA ALA A 129 -21.10 -9.20 6.43
C ALA A 129 -21.56 -8.28 7.58
N GLY A 130 -21.19 -7.00 7.55
CA GLY A 130 -21.60 -6.00 8.53
C GLY A 130 -20.76 -5.99 9.81
N SER A 131 -19.49 -6.45 9.76
CA SER A 131 -18.59 -6.33 10.93
C SER A 131 -18.39 -4.87 11.33
N THR A 132 -18.56 -4.61 12.62
CA THR A 132 -18.33 -3.31 13.26
C THR A 132 -17.08 -3.31 14.14
N THR A 133 -16.21 -4.29 13.97
CA THR A 133 -14.94 -4.37 14.72
C THR A 133 -13.94 -3.39 14.10
N PHE A 134 -13.46 -2.47 14.90
CA PHE A 134 -12.45 -1.48 14.52
C PHE A 134 -11.19 -1.66 15.37
N SER A 135 -10.03 -1.45 14.77
CA SER A 135 -8.73 -1.51 15.48
C SER A 135 -8.04 -0.16 15.32
N PRO A 136 -7.95 0.66 16.37
CA PRO A 136 -7.22 1.92 16.31
C PRO A 136 -5.72 1.70 16.06
N GLY A 137 -5.09 2.63 15.32
CA GLY A 137 -3.66 2.58 15.01
C GLY A 137 -3.22 3.81 14.24
N ASP A 138 -1.98 3.81 13.75
CA ASP A 138 -1.36 4.95 13.07
C ASP A 138 -2.12 5.37 11.80
N HIS A 139 -2.78 4.42 11.13
CA HIS A 139 -3.64 4.68 9.98
C HIS A 139 -4.84 5.58 10.30
N CYS A 140 -5.22 5.70 11.60
CA CYS A 140 -6.33 6.55 12.02
C CYS A 140 -6.02 8.04 11.91
N GLN A 141 -4.76 8.45 11.75
CA GLN A 141 -4.39 9.87 11.65
C GLN A 141 -5.09 10.60 10.49
N PHE A 142 -5.44 9.88 9.42
CA PHE A 142 -6.13 10.44 8.26
C PHE A 142 -7.60 10.00 8.15
N CYS A 143 -8.09 9.22 9.12
CA CYS A 143 -9.46 8.72 9.11
C CYS A 143 -10.46 9.86 9.38
N PRO A 144 -11.49 10.04 8.53
CA PRO A 144 -12.52 11.06 8.76
C PRO A 144 -13.31 10.89 10.05
N ALA A 145 -13.37 9.66 10.59
CA ALA A 145 -14.06 9.35 11.84
C ALA A 145 -13.19 9.58 13.10
N ASN A 146 -11.91 9.91 12.94
CA ASN A 146 -11.04 10.27 14.06
C ASN A 146 -11.19 11.76 14.39
N PRO A 147 -11.66 12.14 15.60
CA PRO A 147 -11.92 13.52 15.97
C PRO A 147 -10.67 14.40 15.98
N HIS A 148 -9.51 13.82 16.22
CA HIS A 148 -8.21 14.48 16.34
C HIS A 148 -7.29 14.23 15.14
N GLY A 149 -7.77 13.47 14.14
CA GLY A 149 -6.99 13.15 12.95
C GLY A 149 -6.94 14.30 11.93
N ARG A 150 -5.90 14.31 11.10
CA ARG A 150 -5.76 15.28 9.99
C ARG A 150 -6.89 15.19 8.96
N GLY A 151 -7.63 14.07 8.94
CA GLY A 151 -8.78 13.83 8.07
C GLY A 151 -10.14 14.11 8.70
N ALA A 152 -10.19 14.62 9.94
CA ALA A 152 -11.42 14.83 10.69
C ALA A 152 -12.46 15.67 9.91
N ARG A 153 -13.68 15.13 9.78
CA ARG A 153 -14.82 15.78 9.11
C ARG A 153 -16.04 15.77 10.02
N GLY A 154 -15.99 16.52 11.13
CA GLY A 154 -17.12 16.64 12.05
C GLY A 154 -17.01 15.82 13.33
N ALA A 155 -18.13 15.44 13.93
CA ALA A 155 -18.16 14.72 15.20
C ALA A 155 -17.52 13.32 15.09
N PRO A 156 -16.82 12.87 16.16
CA PRO A 156 -16.20 11.55 16.18
C PRO A 156 -17.26 10.45 16.10
N ASN A 157 -17.08 9.51 15.16
CA ASN A 157 -18.02 8.40 14.95
C ASN A 157 -17.35 7.03 15.10
N CYS A 158 -16.07 6.97 15.41
CA CYS A 158 -15.39 5.69 15.61
C CYS A 158 -15.44 5.26 17.07
N PRO A 159 -16.22 4.23 17.46
CA PRO A 159 -16.34 3.79 18.84
C PRO A 159 -14.97 3.33 19.39
N ALA A 160 -14.16 2.63 18.62
CA ALA A 160 -12.86 2.16 19.05
C ALA A 160 -11.86 3.32 19.38
N MET A 161 -11.96 4.45 18.65
CA MET A 161 -11.17 5.65 18.98
C MET A 161 -11.72 6.34 20.23
N MET A 162 -13.04 6.35 20.42
CA MET A 162 -13.65 6.91 21.64
C MET A 162 -13.25 6.10 22.87
N ASP A 163 -13.26 4.78 22.81
CA ASP A 163 -12.83 3.89 23.89
C ASP A 163 -11.34 4.07 24.24
N LEU A 164 -10.49 4.33 23.21
CA LEU A 164 -9.08 4.60 23.41
C LEU A 164 -8.82 5.98 24.06
N LEU A 165 -9.56 7.01 23.65
CA LEU A 165 -9.39 8.37 24.14
C LEU A 165 -10.08 8.61 25.49
N TYR A 166 -11.16 7.89 25.73
CA TYR A 166 -11.99 8.02 26.93
C TYR A 166 -12.29 6.63 27.51
N PRO A 167 -11.27 5.93 28.03
CA PRO A 167 -11.47 4.60 28.60
C PRO A 167 -12.51 4.68 29.73
N GLN A 168 -13.52 3.82 29.65
CA GLN A 168 -14.53 3.72 30.71
C GLN A 168 -13.84 3.24 31.99
N PRO A 169 -14.18 3.82 33.15
CA PRO A 169 -13.65 3.33 34.43
C PRO A 169 -14.01 1.85 34.58
N VAL A 170 -13.02 1.02 34.90
CA VAL A 170 -13.26 -0.38 35.24
C VAL A 170 -14.17 -0.36 36.49
N PRO A 171 -15.35 -1.01 36.49
CA PRO A 171 -16.17 -1.09 37.69
C PRO A 171 -15.37 -1.82 38.76
N ASP A 172 -15.18 -1.19 39.91
CA ASP A 172 -14.68 -1.87 41.12
C ASP A 172 -15.75 -2.89 41.54
N TYR A 173 -15.55 -4.14 41.20
CA TYR A 173 -16.32 -5.24 41.75
C TYR A 173 -15.70 -5.58 43.11
N GLU A 174 -16.27 -5.04 44.19
CA GLU A 174 -16.09 -5.58 45.55
C GLU A 174 -16.83 -6.92 45.72
#